data_c5dfb230161fb6d3741afe8c198c3aa1
#
_entry.id   c5dfb230161fb6d3741afe8c198c3aa1
#
_cell.length_a   1.000
_cell.length_b   1.000
_cell.length_c   1.000
_cell.angle_alpha   90.00
_cell.angle_beta   90.00
_cell.angle_gamma   90.00
#
_symmetry.space_group_name_H-M   'P 1'
#
loop_
_entity.id
_entity.type
_entity.pdbx_description
1 polymer ?
#
loop_
_entity_poly.entity_id
_entity_poly.type
_entity_poly.pdbx_seq_one_letter_code
_entity_poly.pdbx_strand_id
1 'polypeptide(L)'
;MSLIKPFSGIRPKEKFAKQVTSPNISYIDNYKPNKKLNFLNLLNATEINKSKKILKSLRNKNIIQEDKSNHFYLYRITYSKKKLLGIVGKINLDNYDDKKILGHEETFVERIKKRKEQLLKFNSQISPIYTTYKSKTNSLKKLNHIFKYKPDYNFKSEDKCRHELWVVKNANTEKLLKNYLKNIKKIYICDGHHRIQAMLKTKKKIAPMIVAFPDNQVNILDYNLSLIHISEPTRPY
;
A
#
# COMPACT_ATOMS: atom_id res chain seq x y z
N MET A 1 -21.14 -9.53 2.54
CA MET A 1 -20.06 -8.91 3.37
C MET A 1 -19.17 -8.06 2.47
N SER A 2 -18.44 -7.05 3.01
CA SER A 2 -17.49 -6.24 2.23
C SER A 2 -16.19 -6.99 2.00
N LEU A 3 -15.60 -6.84 0.79
CA LEU A 3 -14.28 -7.41 0.45
C LEU A 3 -13.15 -6.74 1.24
N ILE A 4 -13.29 -5.45 1.55
CA ILE A 4 -12.29 -4.68 2.30
C ILE A 4 -12.77 -4.53 3.73
N LYS A 5 -11.89 -4.85 4.69
CA LYS A 5 -12.15 -4.81 6.13
C LYS A 5 -11.17 -3.88 6.84
N PRO A 6 -11.53 -3.30 7.98
CA PRO A 6 -10.61 -2.51 8.78
C PRO A 6 -9.55 -3.41 9.43
N PHE A 7 -8.43 -2.80 9.85
CA PHE A 7 -7.35 -3.50 10.56
C PHE A 7 -6.60 -2.55 11.50
N SER A 8 -5.88 -3.10 12.47
CA SER A 8 -4.95 -2.34 13.32
C SER A 8 -3.62 -2.17 12.59
N GLY A 9 -3.31 -0.94 12.21
CA GLY A 9 -2.10 -0.60 11.46
C GLY A 9 -0.94 -0.22 12.36
N ILE A 10 0.28 -0.67 12.00
CA ILE A 10 1.52 -0.14 12.56
C ILE A 10 1.96 1.01 11.66
N ARG A 11 2.04 2.20 12.21
CA ARG A 11 2.32 3.42 11.45
C ARG A 11 3.30 4.35 12.17
N PRO A 12 4.07 5.18 11.45
CA PRO A 12 4.94 6.16 12.10
C PRO A 12 4.12 7.19 12.86
N LYS A 13 4.69 7.82 13.87
CA LYS A 13 4.12 9.07 14.38
C LYS A 13 4.25 10.17 13.32
N GLU A 14 3.33 11.12 13.30
CA GLU A 14 3.22 12.16 12.26
C GLU A 14 4.58 12.83 11.96
N LYS A 15 5.31 13.26 13.00
CA LYS A 15 6.60 13.93 12.87
C LYS A 15 7.70 13.11 12.17
N PHE A 16 7.56 11.78 12.14
CA PHE A 16 8.51 10.87 11.50
C PHE A 16 8.04 10.36 10.14
N ALA A 17 6.79 10.62 9.74
CA ALA A 17 6.20 10.06 8.53
C ALA A 17 7.08 10.28 7.29
N LYS A 18 7.50 11.52 7.03
CA LYS A 18 8.37 11.87 5.91
C LYS A 18 9.76 11.19 5.96
N GLN A 19 10.24 10.83 7.15
CA GLN A 19 11.57 10.22 7.32
C GLN A 19 11.56 8.73 7.07
N VAL A 20 10.43 8.06 7.36
CA VAL A 20 10.28 6.60 7.19
C VAL A 20 9.74 6.21 5.83
N THR A 21 9.07 7.13 5.13
CA THR A 21 8.48 6.88 3.82
C THR A 21 9.53 6.94 2.73
N SER A 22 9.40 6.02 1.76
CA SER A 22 10.21 5.98 0.54
C SER A 22 9.37 6.42 -0.65
N PRO A 23 9.96 7.01 -1.69
CA PRO A 23 9.30 7.16 -2.97
C PRO A 23 9.00 5.79 -3.58
N ASN A 24 8.21 5.75 -4.63
CA ASN A 24 7.99 4.51 -5.37
C ASN A 24 9.30 4.07 -6.03
N ILE A 25 9.87 2.97 -5.54
CA ILE A 25 11.19 2.47 -5.95
C ILE A 25 11.19 1.93 -7.38
N SER A 26 10.02 1.62 -7.94
CA SER A 26 9.91 1.11 -9.32
C SER A 26 10.44 2.07 -10.38
N TYR A 27 10.65 3.33 -10.02
CA TYR A 27 11.13 4.37 -10.92
C TYR A 27 12.57 4.84 -10.63
N ILE A 28 13.23 4.27 -9.61
CA ILE A 28 14.55 4.74 -9.18
C ILE A 28 15.48 3.54 -9.04
N ASP A 29 16.21 3.24 -10.11
CA ASP A 29 17.28 2.27 -10.05
C ASP A 29 18.35 2.74 -9.03
N ASN A 30 18.77 1.82 -8.14
CA ASN A 30 19.78 2.07 -7.11
C ASN A 30 19.42 3.12 -6.04
N TYR A 31 18.13 3.38 -5.79
CA TYR A 31 17.75 4.29 -4.70
C TYR A 31 18.33 3.82 -3.36
N LYS A 32 19.23 4.63 -2.81
CA LYS A 32 19.74 4.48 -1.45
C LYS A 32 19.04 5.50 -0.54
N PRO A 33 18.33 5.04 0.50
CA PRO A 33 17.63 5.97 1.38
C PRO A 33 18.64 6.83 2.16
N ASN A 34 18.57 8.15 1.98
CA ASN A 34 19.41 9.12 2.69
C ASN A 34 19.11 9.22 4.19
N LYS A 35 18.01 8.61 4.66
CA LYS A 35 17.53 8.71 6.04
C LYS A 35 17.64 7.38 6.77
N LYS A 36 18.30 7.38 7.92
CA LYS A 36 18.48 6.19 8.79
C LYS A 36 17.16 5.52 9.18
N LEU A 37 16.05 6.27 9.26
CA LEU A 37 14.74 5.78 9.66
C LEU A 37 13.90 5.21 8.50
N ASN A 38 14.37 5.34 7.26
CA ASN A 38 13.62 4.91 6.09
C ASN A 38 13.34 3.41 6.13
N PHE A 39 12.09 3.01 5.84
CA PHE A 39 11.66 1.60 5.88
C PHE A 39 12.37 0.70 4.86
N LEU A 40 12.98 1.25 3.82
CA LEU A 40 13.84 0.48 2.93
C LEU A 40 15.03 -0.15 3.64
N ASN A 41 15.57 0.50 4.66
CA ASN A 41 16.64 -0.09 5.47
C ASN A 41 16.21 -1.38 6.17
N LEU A 42 14.91 -1.52 6.50
CA LEU A 42 14.34 -2.76 6.99
C LEU A 42 14.29 -3.84 5.90
N LEU A 43 13.86 -3.45 4.68
CA LEU A 43 13.70 -4.39 3.57
C LEU A 43 15.05 -4.86 3.02
N ASN A 44 16.04 -3.98 2.99
CA ASN A 44 17.38 -4.23 2.44
C ASN A 44 18.33 -4.90 3.45
N ALA A 45 17.94 -5.00 4.72
CA ALA A 45 18.76 -5.71 5.70
C ALA A 45 18.85 -7.21 5.34
N THR A 46 20.06 -7.69 5.05
CA THR A 46 20.34 -9.06 4.61
C THR A 46 20.03 -10.10 5.70
N GLU A 47 20.16 -9.70 6.96
CA GLU A 47 19.97 -10.59 8.13
C GLU A 47 18.62 -10.38 8.82
N ILE A 48 17.94 -11.48 9.13
CA ILE A 48 16.66 -11.50 9.86
C ILE A 48 16.79 -10.77 11.21
N ASN A 49 17.86 -11.04 11.94
CA ASN A 49 18.10 -10.46 13.26
C ASN A 49 18.30 -8.94 13.20
N LYS A 50 18.98 -8.45 12.18
CA LYS A 50 19.19 -7.01 11.95
C LYS A 50 17.87 -6.28 11.72
N SER A 51 16.99 -6.85 10.89
CA SER A 51 15.66 -6.25 10.62
C SER A 51 14.77 -6.23 11.86
N LYS A 52 14.77 -7.32 12.65
CA LYS A 52 14.03 -7.37 13.93
C LYS A 52 14.56 -6.34 14.93
N LYS A 53 15.89 -6.18 15.03
CA LYS A 53 16.53 -5.16 15.88
C LYS A 53 16.12 -3.75 15.45
N ILE A 54 16.11 -3.46 14.15
CA ILE A 54 15.65 -2.16 13.63
C ILE A 54 14.19 -1.91 14.01
N LEU A 55 13.29 -2.87 13.76
CA LEU A 55 11.86 -2.72 14.08
C LEU A 55 11.63 -2.52 15.58
N LYS A 56 12.33 -3.28 16.43
CA LYS A 56 12.31 -3.12 17.89
C LYS A 56 12.82 -1.74 18.29
N SER A 57 13.90 -1.26 17.69
CA SER A 57 14.43 0.08 17.94
C SER A 57 13.46 1.18 17.57
N LEU A 58 12.75 1.06 16.42
CA LEU A 58 11.74 2.03 16.02
C LEU A 58 10.57 2.09 17.01
N ARG A 59 10.15 0.94 17.56
CA ARG A 59 9.11 0.88 18.60
C ARG A 59 9.60 1.50 19.91
N ASN A 60 10.78 1.11 20.40
CA ASN A 60 11.35 1.61 21.67
C ASN A 60 11.61 3.12 21.63
N LYS A 61 12.05 3.64 20.50
CA LYS A 61 12.22 5.08 20.27
C LYS A 61 10.91 5.83 19.98
N ASN A 62 9.78 5.12 20.05
CA ASN A 62 8.45 5.69 19.85
C ASN A 62 8.30 6.40 18.48
N ILE A 63 9.00 5.87 17.47
CA ILE A 63 8.95 6.36 16.08
C ILE A 63 7.74 5.81 15.36
N ILE A 64 7.39 4.54 15.62
CA ILE A 64 6.20 3.86 15.13
C ILE A 64 5.26 3.55 16.30
N GLN A 65 3.98 3.49 15.98
CA GLN A 65 2.90 3.16 16.90
C GLN A 65 1.96 2.17 16.25
N GLU A 66 1.31 1.34 17.05
CA GLU A 66 0.26 0.43 16.63
C GLU A 66 -1.09 0.98 17.06
N ASP A 67 -2.07 0.95 16.16
CA ASP A 67 -3.42 1.40 16.49
C ASP A 67 -4.08 0.41 17.46
N LYS A 68 -4.74 0.92 18.49
CA LYS A 68 -5.39 0.11 19.54
C LYS A 68 -6.63 -0.61 19.04
N SER A 69 -7.21 -0.18 17.93
CA SER A 69 -8.42 -0.74 17.33
C SER A 69 -8.30 -0.82 15.80
N ASN A 70 -9.19 -1.60 15.21
CA ASN A 70 -9.22 -1.73 13.75
C ASN A 70 -9.84 -0.49 13.12
N HIS A 71 -9.14 0.09 12.14
CA HIS A 71 -9.58 1.25 11.39
C HIS A 71 -9.50 1.00 9.89
N PHE A 72 -10.30 1.72 9.12
CA PHE A 72 -9.99 2.04 7.74
C PHE A 72 -9.12 3.28 7.70
N TYR A 73 -8.34 3.42 6.63
CA TYR A 73 -7.58 4.64 6.39
C TYR A 73 -7.95 5.17 5.02
N LEU A 74 -8.20 6.47 4.94
CA LEU A 74 -8.37 7.16 3.66
C LEU A 74 -7.04 7.77 3.27
N TYR A 75 -6.63 7.50 2.05
CA TYR A 75 -5.34 7.94 1.55
C TYR A 75 -5.52 8.77 0.29
N ARG A 76 -4.97 9.97 0.30
CA ARG A 76 -4.93 10.83 -0.88
C ARG A 76 -3.50 11.07 -1.31
N ILE A 77 -3.23 10.78 -2.58
CA ILE A 77 -1.99 11.16 -3.23
C ILE A 77 -2.27 12.24 -4.26
N THR A 78 -1.50 13.31 -4.22
CA THR A 78 -1.57 14.39 -5.20
C THR A 78 -0.25 14.47 -5.93
N TYR A 79 -0.30 14.29 -7.25
CA TYR A 79 0.83 14.43 -8.16
C TYR A 79 0.46 15.43 -9.26
N SER A 80 1.26 16.49 -9.42
CA SER A 80 0.92 17.61 -10.27
C SER A 80 -0.47 18.19 -9.88
N LYS A 81 -1.44 18.20 -10.78
CA LYS A 81 -2.82 18.65 -10.52
C LYS A 81 -3.79 17.50 -10.25
N LYS A 82 -3.35 16.24 -10.39
CA LYS A 82 -4.19 15.03 -10.20
C LYS A 82 -4.24 14.63 -8.73
N LYS A 83 -5.44 14.32 -8.25
CA LYS A 83 -5.69 13.81 -6.91
C LYS A 83 -6.31 12.42 -7.03
N LEU A 84 -5.66 11.42 -6.45
CA LEU A 84 -6.18 10.08 -6.33
C LEU A 84 -6.55 9.82 -4.88
N LEU A 85 -7.73 9.27 -4.66
CA LEU A 85 -8.27 8.98 -3.36
C LEU A 85 -8.49 7.48 -3.22
N GLY A 86 -7.74 6.85 -2.34
CA GLY A 86 -7.80 5.43 -2.06
C GLY A 86 -8.30 5.11 -0.66
N ILE A 87 -8.77 3.90 -0.51
CA ILE A 87 -9.19 3.31 0.77
C ILE A 87 -8.16 2.24 1.14
N VAL A 88 -7.54 2.38 2.31
CA VAL A 88 -6.62 1.36 2.83
C VAL A 88 -7.37 0.48 3.82
N GLY A 89 -7.25 -0.82 3.62
CA GLY A 89 -7.86 -1.84 4.44
C GLY A 89 -7.17 -3.20 4.23
N LYS A 90 -7.69 -4.24 4.85
CA LYS A 90 -7.27 -5.62 4.62
C LYS A 90 -8.31 -6.39 3.81
N ILE A 91 -7.86 -7.39 3.06
CA ILE A 91 -8.72 -8.32 2.33
C ILE A 91 -8.54 -9.74 2.86
N ASN A 92 -9.53 -10.63 2.60
CA ASN A 92 -9.40 -12.04 2.87
C ASN A 92 -8.91 -12.77 1.61
N LEU A 93 -7.91 -13.63 1.75
CA LEU A 93 -7.35 -14.42 0.64
C LEU A 93 -8.34 -15.46 0.06
N ASP A 94 -9.31 -15.93 0.84
CA ASP A 94 -10.38 -16.80 0.33
C ASP A 94 -11.14 -16.15 -0.84
N ASN A 95 -11.23 -14.82 -0.86
CA ASN A 95 -11.83 -14.07 -1.96
C ASN A 95 -10.99 -14.08 -3.25
N TYR A 96 -9.74 -14.50 -3.20
CA TYR A 96 -8.88 -14.72 -4.37
C TYR A 96 -9.33 -15.98 -5.11
N ASP A 97 -9.56 -17.06 -4.38
CA ASP A 97 -10.06 -18.33 -4.93
C ASP A 97 -11.49 -18.18 -5.47
N ASP A 98 -12.31 -17.35 -4.83
CA ASP A 98 -13.67 -16.98 -5.28
C ASP A 98 -13.69 -16.05 -6.52
N LYS A 99 -12.57 -15.74 -7.11
CA LYS A 99 -12.43 -14.79 -8.24
C LYS A 99 -13.05 -13.41 -7.99
N LYS A 100 -13.08 -12.98 -6.74
CA LYS A 100 -13.48 -11.64 -6.34
C LYS A 100 -12.28 -10.68 -6.27
N ILE A 101 -11.07 -11.25 -6.15
CA ILE A 101 -9.80 -10.55 -6.24
C ILE A 101 -9.05 -11.10 -7.44
N LEU A 102 -8.79 -10.25 -8.42
CA LEU A 102 -8.28 -10.64 -9.72
C LEU A 102 -6.87 -10.07 -9.94
N GLY A 103 -5.95 -10.92 -10.34
CA GLY A 103 -4.63 -10.54 -10.86
C GLY A 103 -4.59 -10.68 -12.37
N HIS A 104 -3.58 -10.08 -13.00
CA HIS A 104 -3.36 -10.13 -14.46
C HIS A 104 -1.91 -10.45 -14.83
N GLU A 105 -1.03 -10.58 -13.83
CA GLU A 105 0.41 -10.79 -14.05
C GLU A 105 0.81 -12.20 -13.60
N GLU A 106 1.58 -12.89 -14.44
CA GLU A 106 2.26 -14.10 -14.04
C GLU A 106 3.38 -13.79 -13.05
N THR A 107 3.61 -14.72 -12.14
CA THR A 107 4.53 -14.48 -11.03
C THR A 107 5.72 -15.45 -11.04
N PHE A 108 6.92 -14.92 -10.86
CA PHE A 108 8.16 -15.69 -10.83
C PHE A 108 8.37 -16.34 -9.45
N VAL A 109 8.69 -17.64 -9.45
CA VAL A 109 8.88 -18.45 -8.23
C VAL A 109 9.92 -17.84 -7.28
N GLU A 110 11.04 -17.38 -7.80
CA GLU A 110 12.12 -16.77 -7.01
C GLU A 110 11.66 -15.48 -6.30
N ARG A 111 10.92 -14.63 -7.00
CA ARG A 111 10.36 -13.39 -6.42
C ARG A 111 9.35 -13.72 -5.33
N ILE A 112 8.50 -14.75 -5.53
CA ILE A 112 7.55 -15.23 -4.52
C ILE A 112 8.31 -15.71 -3.28
N LYS A 113 9.36 -16.54 -3.45
CA LYS A 113 10.19 -17.06 -2.35
C LYS A 113 10.79 -15.91 -1.52
N LYS A 114 11.41 -14.94 -2.18
CA LYS A 114 11.97 -13.75 -1.52
C LYS A 114 10.92 -12.94 -0.75
N ARG A 115 9.71 -12.77 -1.30
CA ARG A 115 8.60 -12.07 -0.63
C ARG A 115 8.05 -12.87 0.55
N LYS A 116 7.95 -14.19 0.44
CA LYS A 116 7.56 -15.09 1.53
C LYS A 116 8.54 -15.00 2.70
N GLU A 117 9.84 -15.03 2.43
CA GLU A 117 10.88 -14.87 3.44
C GLU A 117 10.75 -13.52 4.16
N GLN A 118 10.54 -12.43 3.44
CA GLN A 118 10.30 -11.11 4.02
C GLN A 118 9.08 -11.10 4.94
N LEU A 119 7.95 -11.66 4.49
CA LEU A 119 6.72 -11.77 5.29
C LEU A 119 6.94 -12.53 6.60
N LEU A 120 7.60 -13.69 6.52
CA LEU A 120 7.89 -14.52 7.69
C LEU A 120 8.88 -13.83 8.64
N LYS A 121 9.86 -13.12 8.09
CA LYS A 121 10.88 -12.37 8.81
C LYS A 121 10.28 -11.26 9.67
N PHE A 122 9.36 -10.47 9.11
CA PHE A 122 8.74 -9.34 9.80
C PHE A 122 7.44 -9.70 10.53
N ASN A 123 6.85 -10.86 10.23
CA ASN A 123 5.50 -11.23 10.65
C ASN A 123 4.47 -10.12 10.34
N SER A 124 4.72 -9.36 9.31
CA SER A 124 3.89 -8.22 8.90
C SER A 124 4.17 -7.82 7.45
N GLN A 125 3.20 -7.15 6.85
CA GLN A 125 3.32 -6.55 5.52
C GLN A 125 3.75 -5.09 5.67
N ILE A 126 4.78 -4.65 4.93
CA ILE A 126 5.33 -3.30 5.05
C ILE A 126 4.69 -2.33 4.05
N SER A 127 4.42 -2.76 2.82
CA SER A 127 3.80 -1.90 1.81
C SER A 127 2.44 -2.46 1.37
N PRO A 128 1.43 -1.61 1.14
CA PRO A 128 0.14 -2.07 0.66
C PRO A 128 0.25 -2.63 -0.76
N ILE A 129 -0.65 -3.54 -1.10
CA ILE A 129 -0.88 -3.99 -2.47
C ILE A 129 -1.73 -2.92 -3.15
N TYR A 130 -1.29 -2.45 -4.31
CA TYR A 130 -2.03 -1.47 -5.08
C TYR A 130 -3.14 -2.16 -5.87
N THR A 131 -4.36 -1.69 -5.67
CA THR A 131 -5.55 -2.28 -6.29
C THR A 131 -6.49 -1.23 -6.82
N THR A 132 -7.33 -1.64 -7.76
CA THR A 132 -8.43 -0.83 -8.27
C THR A 132 -9.75 -1.60 -8.19
N TYR A 133 -10.86 -0.89 -8.25
CA TYR A 133 -12.20 -1.46 -8.30
C TYR A 133 -13.10 -0.64 -9.19
N LYS A 134 -14.07 -1.30 -9.84
CA LYS A 134 -15.05 -0.64 -10.70
C LYS A 134 -15.96 0.25 -9.87
N SER A 135 -15.88 1.55 -10.12
CA SER A 135 -16.64 2.56 -9.39
C SER A 135 -17.87 3.01 -10.19
N LYS A 136 -19.01 3.08 -9.52
CA LYS A 136 -20.13 3.87 -10.04
C LYS A 136 -19.78 5.35 -9.88
N THR A 137 -19.92 6.11 -10.95
CA THR A 137 -19.65 7.56 -10.99
C THR A 137 -20.21 8.28 -9.76
N ASN A 138 -19.43 9.17 -9.14
CA ASN A 138 -19.80 10.01 -8.01
C ASN A 138 -19.96 9.37 -6.62
N SER A 139 -19.70 8.08 -6.44
CA SER A 139 -19.92 7.41 -5.17
C SER A 139 -18.98 7.86 -4.03
N LEU A 140 -17.73 8.27 -4.34
CA LEU A 140 -16.79 8.85 -3.35
C LEU A 140 -17.13 10.29 -2.94
N LYS A 141 -17.98 11.00 -3.69
CA LYS A 141 -18.42 12.34 -3.27
C LYS A 141 -19.11 12.36 -1.91
N LYS A 142 -19.76 11.25 -1.52
CA LYS A 142 -20.36 11.10 -0.19
C LYS A 142 -19.34 11.12 0.95
N LEU A 143 -18.07 10.86 0.67
CA LEU A 143 -16.97 10.90 1.62
C LEU A 143 -16.23 12.25 1.62
N ASN A 144 -16.61 13.19 0.76
CA ASN A 144 -15.92 14.49 0.63
C ASN A 144 -15.89 15.30 1.93
N HIS A 145 -16.88 15.11 2.81
CA HIS A 145 -16.90 15.77 4.11
C HIS A 145 -15.71 15.41 4.99
N ILE A 146 -15.14 14.19 4.83
CA ILE A 146 -13.98 13.71 5.60
C ILE A 146 -12.73 14.52 5.24
N PHE A 147 -12.59 14.90 3.98
CA PHE A 147 -11.43 15.64 3.46
C PHE A 147 -11.43 17.13 3.83
N LYS A 148 -12.49 17.60 4.48
CA LYS A 148 -12.54 18.93 5.10
C LYS A 148 -11.79 18.97 6.43
N TYR A 149 -11.61 17.81 7.09
CA TYR A 149 -10.86 17.72 8.32
C TYR A 149 -9.35 17.59 8.05
N LYS A 150 -8.55 18.10 8.99
CA LYS A 150 -7.10 17.95 8.95
C LYS A 150 -6.72 16.47 8.87
N PRO A 151 -5.86 16.07 7.92
CA PRO A 151 -5.37 14.69 7.87
C PRO A 151 -4.46 14.37 9.05
N ASP A 152 -4.43 13.10 9.48
CA ASP A 152 -3.49 12.61 10.50
C ASP A 152 -2.03 12.65 9.97
N TYR A 153 -1.84 12.60 8.63
CA TYR A 153 -0.56 12.77 7.96
C TYR A 153 -0.69 13.67 6.74
N ASN A 154 0.25 14.60 6.59
CA ASN A 154 0.33 15.47 5.43
C ASN A 154 1.80 15.86 5.19
N PHE A 155 2.40 15.29 4.16
CA PHE A 155 3.78 15.59 3.79
C PHE A 155 3.99 15.47 2.27
N LYS A 156 5.08 16.05 1.79
CA LYS A 156 5.55 15.92 0.41
C LYS A 156 6.76 15.01 0.39
N SER A 157 6.72 13.96 -0.42
CA SER A 157 7.81 13.01 -0.63
C SER A 157 8.87 13.56 -1.58
N GLU A 158 9.96 12.83 -1.76
CA GLU A 158 11.10 13.22 -2.60
C GLU A 158 10.73 13.27 -4.09
N ASP A 159 9.78 12.42 -4.53
CA ASP A 159 9.19 12.43 -5.88
C ASP A 159 8.16 13.55 -6.11
N LYS A 160 8.13 14.55 -5.22
CA LYS A 160 7.22 15.70 -5.24
C LYS A 160 5.74 15.36 -5.07
N CYS A 161 5.38 14.11 -4.84
CA CYS A 161 4.01 13.73 -4.51
C CYS A 161 3.62 14.22 -3.11
N ARG A 162 2.38 14.72 -2.97
CA ARG A 162 1.80 15.04 -1.65
C ARG A 162 1.00 13.86 -1.17
N HIS A 163 1.28 13.43 0.04
CA HIS A 163 0.62 12.31 0.71
C HIS A 163 -0.20 12.82 1.88
N GLU A 164 -1.46 12.43 1.92
CA GLU A 164 -2.38 12.75 3.01
C GLU A 164 -3.09 11.47 3.44
N LEU A 165 -3.19 11.24 4.74
CA LEU A 165 -3.86 10.06 5.27
C LEU A 165 -4.72 10.44 6.48
N TRP A 166 -5.93 9.92 6.50
CA TRP A 166 -6.89 10.04 7.60
C TRP A 166 -7.16 8.67 8.20
N VAL A 167 -7.04 8.55 9.51
CA VAL A 167 -7.48 7.38 10.27
C VAL A 167 -8.97 7.53 10.56
N VAL A 168 -9.79 6.61 10.08
CA VAL A 168 -11.25 6.67 10.24
C VAL A 168 -11.62 6.23 11.65
N LYS A 169 -11.70 7.18 12.58
CA LYS A 169 -12.03 6.96 14.00
C LYS A 169 -13.51 7.21 14.31
N ASN A 170 -14.18 8.04 13.52
CA ASN A 170 -15.57 8.40 13.73
C ASN A 170 -16.51 7.28 13.28
N ALA A 171 -17.41 6.81 14.17
CA ALA A 171 -18.32 5.70 13.91
C ALA A 171 -19.28 5.95 12.74
N ASN A 172 -19.79 7.18 12.58
CA ASN A 172 -20.68 7.52 11.46
C ASN A 172 -19.94 7.47 10.14
N THR A 173 -18.71 7.97 10.10
CA THR A 173 -17.82 7.90 8.92
C THR A 173 -17.51 6.45 8.58
N GLU A 174 -17.19 5.63 9.56
CA GLU A 174 -16.92 4.20 9.37
C GLU A 174 -18.16 3.48 8.82
N LYS A 175 -19.35 3.77 9.34
CA LYS A 175 -20.62 3.22 8.86
C LYS A 175 -20.88 3.60 7.40
N LEU A 176 -20.70 4.86 7.04
CA LEU A 176 -20.81 5.33 5.64
C LEU A 176 -19.82 4.61 4.73
N LEU A 177 -18.56 4.47 5.17
CA LEU A 177 -17.54 3.77 4.42
C LEU A 177 -17.85 2.28 4.27
N LYS A 178 -18.29 1.60 5.32
CA LYS A 178 -18.74 0.20 5.26
C LYS A 178 -19.88 0.02 4.26
N ASN A 179 -20.85 0.92 4.25
CA ASN A 179 -21.97 0.87 3.29
C ASN A 179 -21.50 1.10 1.86
N TYR A 180 -20.56 2.02 1.65
CA TYR A 180 -19.92 2.21 0.35
C TYR A 180 -19.20 0.94 -0.13
N LEU A 181 -18.38 0.35 0.74
CA LEU A 181 -17.56 -0.82 0.42
C LEU A 181 -18.37 -2.09 0.12
N LYS A 182 -19.61 -2.21 0.62
CA LYS A 182 -20.52 -3.34 0.28
C LYS A 182 -20.85 -3.42 -1.21
N ASN A 183 -20.75 -2.30 -1.93
CA ASN A 183 -21.04 -2.23 -3.36
C ASN A 183 -19.86 -2.68 -4.23
N ILE A 184 -18.66 -2.80 -3.67
CA ILE A 184 -17.48 -3.29 -4.38
C ILE A 184 -17.57 -4.81 -4.47
N LYS A 185 -17.79 -5.33 -5.67
CA LYS A 185 -17.96 -6.76 -5.93
C LYS A 185 -16.67 -7.45 -6.35
N LYS A 186 -15.77 -6.72 -7.00
CA LYS A 186 -14.47 -7.20 -7.46
C LYS A 186 -13.38 -6.19 -7.21
N ILE A 187 -12.19 -6.68 -6.93
CA ILE A 187 -10.96 -5.90 -6.75
C ILE A 187 -9.93 -6.42 -7.75
N TYR A 188 -9.25 -5.53 -8.44
CA TYR A 188 -8.23 -5.84 -9.42
C TYR A 188 -6.87 -5.43 -8.86
N ILE A 189 -5.90 -6.34 -8.88
CA ILE A 189 -4.53 -6.08 -8.45
C ILE A 189 -3.81 -5.33 -9.55
N CYS A 190 -3.30 -4.13 -9.25
CA CYS A 190 -2.49 -3.33 -10.18
C CYS A 190 -1.00 -3.56 -9.94
N ASP A 191 -0.58 -3.67 -8.67
CA ASP A 191 0.79 -4.01 -8.28
C ASP A 191 0.80 -4.85 -7.01
N GLY A 192 1.74 -5.79 -6.94
CA GLY A 192 1.94 -6.65 -5.78
C GLY A 192 1.48 -8.10 -5.97
N HIS A 193 1.38 -8.59 -7.19
CA HIS A 193 1.04 -9.98 -7.51
C HIS A 193 1.94 -10.98 -6.77
N HIS A 194 3.26 -10.77 -6.78
CA HIS A 194 4.20 -11.59 -6.03
C HIS A 194 3.98 -11.57 -4.53
N ARG A 195 3.49 -10.45 -3.96
CA ARG A 195 3.17 -10.33 -2.53
C ARG A 195 1.93 -11.17 -2.16
N ILE A 196 0.87 -11.11 -2.97
CA ILE A 196 -0.32 -11.94 -2.76
C ILE A 196 0.05 -13.42 -2.89
N GLN A 197 0.76 -13.82 -3.94
CA GLN A 197 1.19 -15.20 -4.14
C GLN A 197 2.07 -15.71 -2.99
N ALA A 198 2.94 -14.86 -2.45
CA ALA A 198 3.73 -15.21 -1.29
C ALA A 198 2.86 -15.44 -0.04
N MET A 199 1.79 -14.67 0.13
CA MET A 199 0.85 -14.83 1.25
C MET A 199 0.01 -16.10 1.09
N LEU A 200 -0.49 -16.42 -0.09
CA LEU A 200 -1.21 -17.66 -0.40
C LEU A 200 -0.35 -18.89 -0.11
N LYS A 201 0.94 -18.84 -0.46
CA LYS A 201 1.89 -19.95 -0.23
C LYS A 201 2.45 -20.00 1.20
N THR A 202 2.00 -19.15 2.13
CA THR A 202 2.41 -19.24 3.54
C THR A 202 1.36 -19.95 4.37
N LYS A 203 1.81 -20.80 5.32
CA LYS A 203 0.92 -21.48 6.29
C LYS A 203 0.27 -20.50 7.28
N LYS A 204 0.80 -19.28 7.42
CA LYS A 204 0.22 -18.24 8.27
C LYS A 204 -0.89 -17.53 7.53
N LYS A 205 -2.09 -17.45 8.12
CA LYS A 205 -3.22 -16.66 7.60
C LYS A 205 -2.94 -15.16 7.78
N ILE A 206 -2.16 -14.58 6.87
CA ILE A 206 -1.89 -13.14 6.85
C ILE A 206 -2.90 -12.50 5.92
N ALA A 207 -3.73 -11.61 6.44
CA ALA A 207 -4.67 -10.86 5.62
C ALA A 207 -3.94 -9.70 4.91
N PRO A 208 -3.91 -9.68 3.55
CA PRO A 208 -3.21 -8.64 2.81
C PRO A 208 -3.75 -7.25 3.08
N MET A 209 -2.86 -6.31 3.36
CA MET A 209 -3.14 -4.88 3.37
C MET A 209 -3.12 -4.35 1.94
N ILE A 210 -4.18 -3.69 1.53
CA ILE A 210 -4.32 -3.09 0.21
C ILE A 210 -4.56 -1.59 0.31
N VAL A 211 -4.25 -0.88 -0.77
CA VAL A 211 -4.83 0.43 -1.07
C VAL A 211 -5.66 0.29 -2.34
N ALA A 212 -6.95 0.61 -2.25
CA ALA A 212 -7.90 0.45 -3.35
C ALA A 212 -8.35 1.82 -3.86
N PHE A 213 -8.11 2.07 -5.14
CA PHE A 213 -8.55 3.28 -5.83
C PHE A 213 -9.70 2.95 -6.79
N PRO A 214 -10.68 3.85 -6.97
CA PRO A 214 -11.68 3.68 -8.01
C PRO A 214 -11.04 3.78 -9.40
N ASP A 215 -11.51 2.96 -10.33
CA ASP A 215 -10.98 2.85 -11.70
C ASP A 215 -10.96 4.16 -12.47
N ASN A 216 -11.96 5.00 -12.26
CA ASN A 216 -12.07 6.32 -12.91
C ASN A 216 -11.03 7.36 -12.44
N GLN A 217 -10.21 7.03 -11.44
CA GLN A 217 -9.11 7.88 -10.98
C GLN A 217 -7.74 7.32 -11.41
N VAL A 218 -7.68 6.05 -11.80
CA VAL A 218 -6.44 5.36 -12.17
C VAL A 218 -6.15 5.58 -13.64
N ASN A 219 -4.94 6.00 -13.97
CA ASN A 219 -4.44 5.99 -15.34
C ASN A 219 -3.49 4.82 -15.50
N ILE A 220 -3.67 4.04 -16.53
CA ILE A 220 -2.71 3.05 -16.98
C ILE A 220 -1.67 3.79 -17.81
N LEU A 221 -0.42 3.72 -17.39
CA LEU A 221 0.72 4.26 -18.15
C LEU A 221 1.44 3.09 -18.82
N ASP A 222 1.95 3.32 -19.99
CA ASP A 222 2.71 2.34 -20.78
C ASP A 222 4.10 2.11 -20.16
N TYR A 223 4.13 1.36 -19.07
CA TYR A 223 5.36 1.11 -18.31
C TYR A 223 6.45 0.42 -19.16
N ASN A 224 6.05 -0.53 -19.99
CA ASN A 224 6.98 -1.29 -20.84
C ASN A 224 7.57 -0.42 -21.96
N LEU A 225 6.80 0.49 -22.55
CA LEU A 225 7.30 1.42 -23.55
C LEU A 225 8.33 2.39 -22.96
N SER A 226 8.13 2.82 -21.73
CA SER A 226 9.11 3.66 -21.03
C SER A 226 10.44 2.94 -20.80
N LEU A 227 10.44 1.64 -20.51
CA LEU A 227 11.64 0.84 -20.36
C LEU A 227 12.36 0.59 -21.70
N ILE A 228 11.62 0.37 -22.78
CA ILE A 228 12.16 0.22 -24.12
C ILE A 228 12.88 1.51 -24.56
N HIS A 229 12.27 2.66 -24.33
CA HIS A 229 12.89 3.95 -24.67
C HIS A 229 14.16 4.26 -23.86
N ILE A 230 14.30 3.71 -22.67
CA ILE A 230 15.48 3.92 -21.81
C ILE A 230 16.59 2.93 -22.12
N SER A 231 16.26 1.72 -22.58
CA SER A 231 17.24 0.64 -22.76
C SER A 231 17.69 0.39 -24.19
N GLU A 232 17.00 0.90 -25.21
CA GLU A 232 17.35 0.68 -26.63
C GLU A 232 18.24 1.73 -27.33
N PRO A 233 18.59 2.90 -26.77
CA PRO A 233 19.54 3.79 -27.45
C PRO A 233 20.95 3.23 -27.56
N THR A 234 21.24 2.05 -27.00
CA THR A 234 22.59 1.50 -26.90
C THR A 234 22.81 0.10 -27.53
N ARG A 235 21.88 -0.42 -28.31
CA ARG A 235 22.17 -1.61 -29.13
C ARG A 235 22.67 -1.17 -30.48
N PRO A 236 23.99 -1.30 -30.76
CA PRO A 236 24.48 -1.26 -32.13
C PRO A 236 23.93 -2.50 -32.86
N TYR A 237 23.42 -2.28 -34.06
CA TYR A 237 23.05 -3.34 -34.98
C TYR A 237 24.27 -4.12 -35.43
#